data_2782d95b4bbe639c7c5310906a90b817
#
_entry.id   2782d95b4bbe639c7c5310906a90b817
#
_cell.length_a   1.000
_cell.length_b   1.000
_cell.length_c   1.000
_cell.angle_alpha   90.00
_cell.angle_beta   90.00
_cell.angle_gamma   90.00
#
_symmetry.space_group_name_H-M   'P 1'
#
loop_
_entity.id
_entity.type
_entity.pdbx_description
1 polymer ?
#
loop_
_entity_poly.entity_id
_entity_poly.type
_entity_poly.pdbx_seq_one_letter_code
_entity_poly.pdbx_strand_id
1 'polypeptide(L)'
;MTIAAVKSTAFGRAHLHPLPLRIMHWINAVAVFIMIGSGWRIYNDDVLFGWLHFPDFLVIGKWAQYGLQWHFFGMWIFVLNGLAYLCYGIATGRFRRKLFPISVREVFTTIGEALRFRLRHDDLTRYNAVQKVLYLGVMMVGILIVISGLALWKPVQFSELADLFGSFQNIRLVHFLCMAAIVMFIVVHVTLALLVPQSLIAMLTGGPAIDGETAGGSSIVPRIGTTL
;
A
#
# COMPACT_ATOMS: atom_id res chain seq x y z
N MET A 1 -41.80 -11.83 -41.41
CA MET A 1 -41.92 -10.93 -40.26
C MET A 1 -40.81 -11.30 -39.26
N THR A 2 -39.65 -10.68 -39.45
CA THR A 2 -38.42 -11.05 -38.72
C THR A 2 -38.29 -10.12 -37.51
N ILE A 3 -38.44 -10.69 -36.31
CA ILE A 3 -38.29 -9.95 -35.07
C ILE A 3 -36.81 -9.69 -34.86
N ALA A 4 -36.41 -8.44 -35.03
CA ALA A 4 -35.04 -8.00 -34.69
C ALA A 4 -34.83 -8.19 -33.19
N ALA A 5 -33.87 -9.03 -32.83
CA ALA A 5 -33.42 -9.18 -31.46
C ALA A 5 -32.80 -7.89 -30.98
N VAL A 6 -33.43 -7.24 -30.01
CA VAL A 6 -32.86 -6.09 -29.28
C VAL A 6 -31.65 -6.61 -28.54
N LYS A 7 -30.43 -6.24 -29.03
CA LYS A 7 -29.18 -6.43 -28.30
C LYS A 7 -29.23 -5.58 -27.02
N SER A 8 -29.42 -6.23 -25.90
CA SER A 8 -29.21 -5.61 -24.58
C SER A 8 -27.71 -5.27 -24.43
N THR A 9 -27.38 -4.01 -24.45
CA THR A 9 -26.06 -3.55 -24.08
C THR A 9 -25.89 -3.66 -22.57
N ALA A 10 -25.31 -4.77 -22.12
CA ALA A 10 -24.95 -4.94 -20.73
C ALA A 10 -23.71 -4.07 -20.41
N PHE A 11 -23.95 -2.90 -19.81
CA PHE A 11 -22.88 -2.12 -19.21
C PHE A 11 -22.28 -2.90 -18.03
N GLY A 12 -21.06 -3.39 -18.17
CA GLY A 12 -20.29 -4.07 -17.14
C GLY A 12 -19.07 -3.22 -16.70
N ARG A 13 -18.53 -3.54 -15.51
CA ARG A 13 -17.22 -3.02 -15.08
C ARG A 13 -16.22 -4.15 -15.00
N ALA A 14 -14.99 -3.93 -15.47
CA ALA A 14 -13.91 -4.87 -15.28
C ALA A 14 -13.54 -4.91 -13.78
N HIS A 15 -13.77 -6.03 -13.10
CA HIS A 15 -13.43 -6.20 -11.69
C HIS A 15 -11.93 -6.43 -11.51
N LEU A 16 -11.14 -5.34 -11.48
CA LEU A 16 -9.70 -5.39 -11.23
C LEU A 16 -9.40 -5.58 -9.73
N HIS A 17 -10.17 -4.92 -8.86
CA HIS A 17 -9.99 -4.96 -7.41
C HIS A 17 -11.30 -5.35 -6.73
N PRO A 18 -11.37 -6.54 -6.06
CA PRO A 18 -12.54 -6.94 -5.30
C PRO A 18 -12.80 -6.01 -4.12
N LEU A 19 -14.08 -5.83 -3.78
CA LEU A 19 -14.52 -4.90 -2.74
C LEU A 19 -13.79 -5.06 -1.39
N PRO A 20 -13.56 -6.29 -0.86
CA PRO A 20 -12.84 -6.45 0.39
C PRO A 20 -11.43 -5.84 0.35
N LEU A 21 -10.72 -6.00 -0.75
CA LEU A 21 -9.38 -5.44 -0.92
C LEU A 21 -9.39 -3.91 -0.90
N ARG A 22 -10.39 -3.29 -1.52
CA ARG A 22 -10.56 -1.84 -1.57
C ARG A 22 -10.87 -1.27 -0.19
N ILE A 23 -11.76 -1.91 0.55
CA ILE A 23 -12.09 -1.53 1.94
C ILE A 23 -10.85 -1.63 2.81
N MET A 24 -10.15 -2.76 2.79
CA MET A 24 -8.90 -2.95 3.55
C MET A 24 -7.84 -1.91 3.20
N HIS A 25 -7.71 -1.53 1.93
CA HIS A 25 -6.77 -0.52 1.48
C HIS A 25 -7.07 0.85 2.10
N TRP A 26 -8.32 1.31 2.03
CA TRP A 26 -8.68 2.63 2.54
C TRP A 26 -8.65 2.69 4.07
N ILE A 27 -9.06 1.62 4.77
CA ILE A 27 -8.88 1.51 6.22
C ILE A 27 -7.40 1.62 6.58
N ASN A 28 -6.53 0.92 5.83
CA ASN A 28 -5.09 0.95 6.05
C ASN A 28 -4.49 2.34 5.77
N ALA A 29 -4.94 3.01 4.72
CA ALA A 29 -4.49 4.37 4.41
C ALA A 29 -4.78 5.32 5.58
N VAL A 30 -6.01 5.32 6.11
CA VAL A 30 -6.38 6.14 7.27
C VAL A 30 -5.54 5.78 8.50
N ALA A 31 -5.39 4.48 8.81
CA ALA A 31 -4.60 4.02 9.96
C ALA A 31 -3.14 4.48 9.84
N VAL A 32 -2.52 4.36 8.67
CA VAL A 32 -1.13 4.75 8.44
C VAL A 32 -0.94 6.26 8.61
N PHE A 33 -1.85 7.09 8.11
CA PHE A 33 -1.78 8.55 8.34
C PHE A 33 -1.88 8.90 9.82
N ILE A 34 -2.78 8.26 10.58
CA ILE A 34 -2.86 8.43 12.03
C ILE A 34 -1.55 8.02 12.70
N MET A 35 -0.98 6.85 12.32
CA MET A 35 0.27 6.33 12.87
C MET A 35 1.46 7.25 12.59
N ILE A 36 1.58 7.79 11.37
CA ILE A 36 2.65 8.72 11.01
C ILE A 36 2.55 10.01 11.83
N GLY A 37 1.39 10.68 11.80
CA GLY A 37 1.23 11.96 12.49
C GLY A 37 1.38 11.84 14.02
N SER A 38 0.85 10.77 14.62
CA SER A 38 1.01 10.51 16.05
C SER A 38 2.43 10.05 16.40
N GLY A 39 3.08 9.27 15.54
CA GLY A 39 4.47 8.86 15.68
C GLY A 39 5.44 10.05 15.63
N TRP A 40 5.21 11.03 14.74
CA TRP A 40 5.97 12.27 14.69
C TRP A 40 5.79 13.11 15.97
N ARG A 41 4.59 13.09 16.58
CA ARG A 41 4.39 13.73 17.88
C ARG A 41 5.23 13.08 18.98
N ILE A 42 5.22 11.74 19.05
CA ILE A 42 6.01 10.98 20.02
C ILE A 42 7.50 11.22 19.79
N TYR A 43 7.94 11.23 18.54
CA TYR A 43 9.33 11.50 18.18
C TYR A 43 9.82 12.89 18.62
N ASN A 44 8.98 13.92 18.48
CA ASN A 44 9.32 15.29 18.87
C ASN A 44 9.55 15.47 20.38
N ASP A 45 9.04 14.57 21.22
CA ASP A 45 9.25 14.64 22.66
C ASP A 45 10.59 14.05 23.10
N ASP A 46 11.12 13.07 22.33
CA ASP A 46 12.43 12.49 22.55
C ASP A 46 13.07 12.15 21.19
N VAL A 47 13.77 13.12 20.63
CA VAL A 47 14.31 13.05 19.28
C VAL A 47 15.52 12.12 19.19
N LEU A 48 15.59 11.31 18.13
CA LEU A 48 16.78 10.51 17.79
C LEU A 48 17.86 11.36 17.14
N PHE A 49 17.44 12.35 16.32
CA PHE A 49 18.32 13.22 15.55
C PHE A 49 18.01 14.67 15.94
N GLY A 50 18.92 15.34 16.62
CA GLY A 50 18.71 16.70 17.17
C GLY A 50 18.40 17.78 16.13
N TRP A 51 18.71 17.53 14.86
CA TRP A 51 18.41 18.44 13.75
C TRP A 51 17.03 18.22 13.13
N LEU A 52 16.33 17.12 13.43
CA LEU A 52 15.05 16.75 12.85
C LEU A 52 13.92 16.98 13.86
N HIS A 53 13.00 17.88 13.51
CA HIS A 53 11.73 18.07 14.22
C HIS A 53 10.60 18.19 13.21
N PHE A 54 9.46 17.59 13.52
CA PHE A 54 8.28 17.65 12.68
C PHE A 54 7.41 18.85 13.08
N PRO A 55 6.96 19.68 12.10
CA PRO A 55 6.11 20.83 12.38
C PRO A 55 4.78 20.46 13.06
N ASP A 56 4.26 21.30 13.94
CA ASP A 56 3.05 21.06 14.72
C ASP A 56 1.80 20.80 13.87
N PHE A 57 1.73 21.35 12.65
CA PHE A 57 0.61 21.12 11.75
C PHE A 57 0.60 19.74 11.10
N LEU A 58 1.71 18.99 11.16
CA LEU A 58 1.82 17.62 10.64
C LEU A 58 1.64 16.56 11.72
N VAL A 59 1.69 16.93 13.01
CA VAL A 59 1.62 15.96 14.10
C VAL A 59 0.20 15.83 14.64
N ILE A 60 -0.15 14.63 15.11
CA ILE A 60 -1.43 14.33 15.74
C ILE A 60 -1.24 14.21 17.25
N GLY A 61 -2.00 15.01 18.01
CA GLY A 61 -1.91 15.12 19.47
C GLY A 61 -1.13 16.36 19.92
N LYS A 62 -1.66 17.10 20.90
CA LYS A 62 -1.01 18.30 21.46
C LYS A 62 0.20 17.95 22.34
N TRP A 63 0.11 16.83 23.05
CA TRP A 63 1.11 16.34 24.01
C TRP A 63 1.46 14.89 23.68
N ALA A 64 2.60 14.41 24.15
CA ALA A 64 3.05 13.03 23.96
C ALA A 64 1.99 11.99 24.33
N GLN A 65 1.34 12.17 25.48
CA GLN A 65 0.30 11.26 25.94
C GLN A 65 -0.89 11.14 24.97
N TYR A 66 -1.32 12.25 24.34
CA TYR A 66 -2.35 12.21 23.30
C TYR A 66 -1.81 11.63 21.99
N GLY A 67 -0.54 11.91 21.65
CA GLY A 67 0.14 11.26 20.55
C GLY A 67 0.16 9.73 20.72
N LEU A 68 0.50 9.24 21.91
CA LEU A 68 0.47 7.82 22.25
C LEU A 68 -0.93 7.20 22.12
N GLN A 69 -1.99 7.87 22.60
CA GLN A 69 -3.36 7.40 22.46
C GLN A 69 -3.76 7.22 21.00
N TRP A 70 -3.49 8.22 20.15
CA TRP A 70 -3.74 8.13 18.72
C TRP A 70 -2.89 7.06 18.05
N HIS A 71 -1.64 6.91 18.48
CA HIS A 71 -0.74 5.89 17.94
C HIS A 71 -1.25 4.48 18.24
N PHE A 72 -1.66 4.20 19.49
CA PHE A 72 -2.25 2.91 19.83
C PHE A 72 -3.59 2.67 19.15
N PHE A 73 -4.43 3.69 19.00
CA PHE A 73 -5.67 3.58 18.24
C PHE A 73 -5.39 3.18 16.78
N GLY A 74 -4.50 3.91 16.12
CA GLY A 74 -4.08 3.61 14.74
C GLY A 74 -3.41 2.23 14.62
N MET A 75 -2.59 1.85 15.60
CA MET A 75 -1.90 0.56 15.67
C MET A 75 -2.89 -0.61 15.65
N TRP A 76 -3.94 -0.58 16.45
CA TRP A 76 -4.93 -1.65 16.46
C TRP A 76 -5.65 -1.77 15.12
N ILE A 77 -6.04 -0.65 14.51
CA ILE A 77 -6.65 -0.66 13.17
C ILE A 77 -5.67 -1.23 12.14
N PHE A 78 -4.41 -0.76 12.16
CA PHE A 78 -3.38 -1.20 11.23
C PHE A 78 -3.09 -2.70 11.34
N VAL A 79 -2.89 -3.21 12.57
CA VAL A 79 -2.55 -4.62 12.81
C VAL A 79 -3.73 -5.53 12.45
N LEU A 80 -4.94 -5.23 12.93
CA LEU A 80 -6.12 -6.07 12.66
C LEU A 80 -6.46 -6.09 11.17
N ASN A 81 -6.44 -4.93 10.52
CA ASN A 81 -6.67 -4.85 9.08
C ASN A 81 -5.53 -5.49 8.27
N GLY A 82 -4.28 -5.34 8.71
CA GLY A 82 -3.13 -6.01 8.11
C GLY A 82 -3.22 -7.53 8.19
N LEU A 83 -3.60 -8.08 9.34
CA LEU A 83 -3.85 -9.51 9.50
C LEU A 83 -4.99 -9.99 8.59
N ALA A 84 -6.10 -9.25 8.54
CA ALA A 84 -7.22 -9.57 7.64
C ALA A 84 -6.77 -9.58 6.18
N TYR A 85 -5.94 -8.61 5.76
CA TYR A 85 -5.37 -8.55 4.42
C TYR A 85 -4.45 -9.75 4.12
N LEU A 86 -3.57 -10.12 5.05
CA LEU A 86 -2.68 -11.28 4.91
C LEU A 86 -3.50 -12.58 4.82
N CYS A 87 -4.45 -12.78 5.72
CA CYS A 87 -5.34 -13.95 5.69
C CYS A 87 -6.13 -14.03 4.38
N TYR A 88 -6.71 -12.93 3.93
CA TYR A 88 -7.43 -12.86 2.66
C TYR A 88 -6.51 -13.18 1.47
N GLY A 89 -5.30 -12.62 1.44
CA GLY A 89 -4.33 -12.84 0.37
C GLY A 89 -3.85 -14.29 0.28
N ILE A 90 -3.65 -14.94 1.43
CA ILE A 90 -3.26 -16.36 1.53
C ILE A 90 -4.45 -17.26 1.15
N ALA A 91 -5.61 -17.08 1.79
CA ALA A 91 -6.78 -17.92 1.58
C ALA A 91 -7.28 -17.90 0.12
N THR A 92 -7.22 -16.75 -0.54
CA THR A 92 -7.59 -16.62 -1.95
C THR A 92 -6.47 -16.99 -2.94
N GLY A 93 -5.27 -17.31 -2.46
CA GLY A 93 -4.08 -17.56 -3.30
C GLY A 93 -3.63 -16.34 -4.12
N ARG A 94 -4.10 -15.14 -3.74
CA ARG A 94 -3.84 -13.89 -4.48
C ARG A 94 -2.35 -13.54 -4.50
N PHE A 95 -1.65 -13.70 -3.38
CA PHE A 95 -0.23 -13.41 -3.30
C PHE A 95 0.57 -14.29 -4.27
N ARG A 96 0.29 -15.59 -4.31
CA ARG A 96 0.96 -16.51 -5.24
C ARG A 96 0.71 -16.12 -6.70
N ARG A 97 -0.52 -15.74 -7.05
CA ARG A 97 -0.87 -15.39 -8.44
C ARG A 97 -0.38 -14.01 -8.89
N LYS A 98 -0.34 -13.02 -7.98
CA LYS A 98 -0.04 -11.63 -8.34
C LYS A 98 1.40 -11.22 -8.06
N LEU A 99 2.05 -11.78 -7.02
CA LEU A 99 3.40 -11.41 -6.62
C LEU A 99 4.47 -12.34 -7.19
N PHE A 100 4.15 -13.62 -7.47
CA PHE A 100 5.14 -14.59 -7.95
C PHE A 100 4.81 -15.06 -9.38
N PRO A 101 5.84 -15.43 -10.19
CA PRO A 101 7.28 -15.33 -9.89
C PRO A 101 7.80 -13.88 -9.99
N ILE A 102 8.93 -13.62 -9.32
CA ILE A 102 9.68 -12.35 -9.46
C ILE A 102 10.97 -12.68 -10.20
N SER A 103 11.18 -12.03 -11.34
CA SER A 103 12.42 -12.13 -12.10
C SER A 103 13.34 -10.95 -11.75
N VAL A 104 14.53 -11.23 -11.24
CA VAL A 104 15.53 -10.19 -10.91
C VAL A 104 15.89 -9.37 -12.15
N ARG A 105 16.02 -10.02 -13.31
CA ARG A 105 16.31 -9.35 -14.59
C ARG A 105 15.19 -8.37 -14.97
N GLU A 106 13.90 -8.78 -14.80
CA GLU A 106 12.76 -7.91 -15.08
C GLU A 106 12.72 -6.70 -14.13
N VAL A 107 13.13 -6.87 -12.88
CA VAL A 107 13.21 -5.76 -11.91
C VAL A 107 14.18 -4.68 -12.40
N PHE A 108 15.40 -5.06 -12.77
CA PHE A 108 16.41 -4.08 -13.26
C PHE A 108 16.02 -3.44 -14.58
N THR A 109 15.43 -4.20 -15.51
CA THR A 109 14.95 -3.63 -16.79
C THR A 109 13.83 -2.62 -16.56
N THR A 110 12.85 -2.95 -15.72
CA THR A 110 11.71 -2.06 -15.42
C THR A 110 12.15 -0.81 -14.65
N ILE A 111 13.12 -0.91 -13.72
CA ILE A 111 13.72 0.26 -13.06
C ILE A 111 14.39 1.18 -14.11
N GLY A 112 15.17 0.61 -15.04
CA GLY A 112 15.82 1.37 -16.11
C GLY A 112 14.81 2.07 -17.03
N GLU A 113 13.68 1.44 -17.34
CA GLU A 113 12.59 2.04 -18.12
C GLU A 113 11.86 3.14 -17.35
N ALA A 114 11.59 2.93 -16.06
CA ALA A 114 10.96 3.92 -15.18
C ALA A 114 11.83 5.19 -15.05
N LEU A 115 13.14 5.05 -14.87
CA LEU A 115 14.09 6.18 -14.84
C LEU A 115 14.17 6.95 -16.15
N ARG A 116 13.83 6.31 -17.28
CA ARG A 116 13.75 6.95 -18.60
C ARG A 116 12.36 7.49 -18.92
N PHE A 117 11.45 7.54 -17.94
CA PHE A 117 10.05 7.94 -18.10
C PHE A 117 9.28 7.13 -19.18
N ARG A 118 9.72 5.93 -19.48
CA ARG A 118 9.04 5.01 -20.40
C ARG A 118 8.11 4.07 -19.61
N LEU A 119 7.08 4.66 -18.99
CA LEU A 119 6.08 3.93 -18.20
C LEU A 119 5.01 3.30 -19.13
N ARG A 120 5.42 2.45 -20.05
CA ARG A 120 4.46 1.71 -20.88
C ARG A 120 3.87 0.55 -20.06
N HIS A 121 2.58 0.61 -19.82
CA HIS A 121 1.80 -0.46 -19.22
C HIS A 121 0.81 -0.96 -20.27
N ASP A 122 1.15 -2.04 -20.94
CA ASP A 122 0.27 -2.66 -21.95
C ASP A 122 -0.81 -3.54 -21.29
N ASP A 123 -0.65 -3.90 -20.00
CA ASP A 123 -1.61 -4.75 -19.26
C ASP A 123 -1.77 -4.32 -17.81
N LEU A 124 -2.90 -3.68 -17.50
CA LEU A 124 -3.29 -3.27 -16.14
C LEU A 124 -3.66 -4.45 -15.22
N THR A 125 -3.79 -5.66 -15.77
CA THR A 125 -4.18 -6.84 -15.00
C THR A 125 -3.01 -7.53 -14.30
N ARG A 126 -1.76 -7.25 -14.73
CA ARG A 126 -0.52 -7.82 -14.19
C ARG A 126 0.35 -6.74 -13.57
N TYR A 127 0.90 -7.07 -12.40
CA TYR A 127 1.92 -6.21 -11.80
C TYR A 127 3.26 -6.37 -12.54
N ASN A 128 3.90 -5.25 -12.84
CA ASN A 128 5.27 -5.29 -13.32
C ASN A 128 6.24 -5.70 -12.19
N ALA A 129 7.48 -6.06 -12.55
CA ALA A 129 8.45 -6.58 -11.58
C ALA A 129 8.76 -5.58 -10.45
N VAL A 130 8.83 -4.28 -10.76
CA VAL A 130 9.06 -3.23 -9.76
C VAL A 130 7.87 -3.10 -8.80
N GLN A 131 6.63 -3.14 -9.32
CA GLN A 131 5.44 -3.13 -8.46
C GLN A 131 5.42 -4.33 -7.50
N LYS A 132 5.77 -5.53 -7.98
CA LYS A 132 5.85 -6.73 -7.14
C LYS A 132 6.85 -6.55 -5.99
N VAL A 133 8.04 -6.04 -6.30
CA VAL A 133 9.09 -5.77 -5.30
C VAL A 133 8.65 -4.70 -4.30
N LEU A 134 8.03 -3.61 -4.77
CA LEU A 134 7.53 -2.55 -3.90
C LEU A 134 6.42 -3.06 -2.96
N TYR A 135 5.49 -3.87 -3.46
CA TYR A 135 4.43 -4.47 -2.62
C TYR A 135 5.00 -5.44 -1.59
N LEU A 136 5.94 -6.31 -2.00
CA LEU A 136 6.58 -7.22 -1.07
C LEU A 136 7.41 -6.44 -0.04
N GLY A 137 8.15 -5.42 -0.48
CA GLY A 137 8.96 -4.56 0.38
C GLY A 137 8.12 -3.84 1.44
N VAL A 138 7.01 -3.19 1.05
CA VAL A 138 6.15 -2.49 2.02
C VAL A 138 5.47 -3.46 2.98
N MET A 139 5.14 -4.68 2.56
CA MET A 139 4.61 -5.72 3.46
C MET A 139 5.67 -6.15 4.50
N MET A 140 6.91 -6.37 4.07
CA MET A 140 8.02 -6.70 4.97
C MET A 140 8.32 -5.58 5.96
N VAL A 141 8.37 -4.33 5.49
CA VAL A 141 8.53 -3.14 6.35
C VAL A 141 7.34 -3.02 7.31
N GLY A 142 6.11 -3.29 6.85
CA GLY A 142 4.91 -3.31 7.68
C GLY A 142 4.97 -4.35 8.81
N ILE A 143 5.52 -5.54 8.54
CA ILE A 143 5.75 -6.56 9.58
C ILE A 143 6.83 -6.09 10.56
N LEU A 144 7.95 -5.57 10.05
CA LEU A 144 9.07 -5.13 10.87
C LEU A 144 8.71 -3.95 11.77
N ILE A 145 7.90 -2.99 11.29
CA ILE A 145 7.45 -1.85 12.12
C ILE A 145 6.54 -2.32 13.25
N VAL A 146 5.71 -3.34 13.03
CA VAL A 146 4.88 -3.94 14.08
C VAL A 146 5.76 -4.65 15.11
N ILE A 147 6.72 -5.46 14.69
CA ILE A 147 7.64 -6.18 15.59
C ILE A 147 8.44 -5.20 16.43
N SER A 148 9.06 -4.18 15.81
CA SER A 148 9.80 -3.15 16.55
C SER A 148 8.90 -2.32 17.46
N GLY A 149 7.67 -2.03 17.04
CA GLY A 149 6.67 -1.34 17.86
C GLY A 149 6.26 -2.13 19.11
N LEU A 150 6.08 -3.44 19.00
CA LEU A 150 5.81 -4.33 20.14
C LEU A 150 6.99 -4.36 21.11
N ALA A 151 8.22 -4.43 20.60
CA ALA A 151 9.43 -4.38 21.42
C ALA A 151 9.60 -3.04 22.14
N LEU A 152 9.19 -1.90 21.53
CA LEU A 152 9.17 -0.59 22.19
C LEU A 152 8.07 -0.49 23.25
N TRP A 153 6.88 -1.03 22.97
CA TRP A 153 5.72 -0.88 23.85
C TRP A 153 5.85 -1.70 25.12
N LYS A 154 6.31 -2.93 25.02
CA LYS A 154 6.36 -3.89 26.11
C LYS A 154 7.71 -4.64 26.13
N PRO A 155 8.83 -3.92 26.35
CA PRO A 155 10.16 -4.52 26.24
C PRO A 155 10.42 -5.66 27.25
N VAL A 156 9.74 -5.64 28.40
CA VAL A 156 9.86 -6.72 29.41
C VAL A 156 9.05 -7.95 29.01
N GLN A 157 7.82 -7.75 28.51
CA GLN A 157 6.96 -8.86 28.09
C GLN A 157 7.43 -9.50 26.77
N PHE A 158 8.05 -8.73 25.92
CA PHE A 158 8.63 -9.16 24.64
C PHE A 158 10.16 -9.03 24.66
N SER A 159 10.78 -9.50 25.76
CA SER A 159 12.24 -9.40 25.93
C SER A 159 13.02 -10.04 24.79
N GLU A 160 12.58 -11.20 24.29
CA GLU A 160 13.21 -11.88 23.16
C GLU A 160 13.18 -11.03 21.88
N LEU A 161 12.09 -10.27 21.64
CA LEU A 161 12.03 -9.32 20.53
C LEU A 161 12.95 -8.12 20.77
N ALA A 162 13.03 -7.61 22.01
CA ALA A 162 13.92 -6.52 22.36
C ALA A 162 15.39 -6.93 22.20
N ASP A 163 15.75 -8.13 22.65
CA ASP A 163 17.10 -8.69 22.53
C ASP A 163 17.54 -8.89 21.06
N LEU A 164 16.60 -9.20 20.17
CA LEU A 164 16.88 -9.29 18.72
C LEU A 164 17.45 -7.99 18.15
N PHE A 165 17.06 -6.83 18.68
CA PHE A 165 17.56 -5.53 18.26
C PHE A 165 18.75 -5.05 19.09
N GLY A 166 19.08 -5.71 20.20
CA GLY A 166 20.21 -5.48 21.08
C GLY A 166 20.03 -4.33 22.07
N SER A 167 19.55 -3.16 21.68
CA SER A 167 19.35 -2.05 22.59
C SER A 167 18.04 -1.30 22.33
N PHE A 168 17.51 -0.62 23.35
CA PHE A 168 16.29 0.19 23.22
C PHE A 168 16.44 1.30 22.16
N GLN A 169 17.62 1.90 22.05
CA GLN A 169 17.89 2.91 21.02
C GLN A 169 17.91 2.30 19.60
N ASN A 170 18.42 1.09 19.46
CA ASN A 170 18.36 0.39 18.17
C ASN A 170 16.92 0.06 17.77
N ILE A 171 16.06 -0.35 18.71
CA ILE A 171 14.64 -0.59 18.44
C ILE A 171 13.99 0.71 17.93
N ARG A 172 14.24 1.85 18.61
CA ARG A 172 13.74 3.16 18.19
C ARG A 172 14.22 3.53 16.79
N LEU A 173 15.51 3.32 16.51
CA LEU A 173 16.10 3.60 15.21
C LEU A 173 15.44 2.74 14.11
N VAL A 174 15.32 1.44 14.32
CA VAL A 174 14.68 0.52 13.35
C VAL A 174 13.22 0.92 13.12
N HIS A 175 12.46 1.21 14.18
CA HIS A 175 11.07 1.65 14.07
C HIS A 175 10.95 2.96 13.27
N PHE A 176 11.83 3.93 13.55
CA PHE A 176 11.91 5.19 12.80
C PHE A 176 12.26 4.97 11.32
N LEU A 177 13.26 4.14 11.02
CA LEU A 177 13.65 3.82 9.63
C LEU A 177 12.52 3.12 8.87
N CYS A 178 11.79 2.21 9.52
CA CYS A 178 10.60 1.60 8.92
C CYS A 178 9.51 2.63 8.63
N MET A 179 9.26 3.56 9.56
CA MET A 179 8.33 4.67 9.34
C MET A 179 8.78 5.54 8.16
N ALA A 180 10.05 5.91 8.09
CA ALA A 180 10.61 6.70 6.99
C ALA A 180 10.46 5.98 5.63
N ALA A 181 10.69 4.65 5.60
CA ALA A 181 10.49 3.83 4.41
C ALA A 181 9.02 3.79 3.98
N ILE A 182 8.07 3.71 4.93
CA ILE A 182 6.62 3.77 4.63
C ILE A 182 6.25 5.15 4.08
N VAL A 183 6.74 6.24 4.66
CA VAL A 183 6.49 7.61 4.17
C VAL A 183 7.02 7.75 2.74
N MET A 184 8.24 7.30 2.46
CA MET A 184 8.82 7.30 1.12
C MET A 184 7.97 6.49 0.14
N PHE A 185 7.53 5.29 0.54
CA PHE A 185 6.63 4.46 -0.25
C PHE A 185 5.32 5.20 -0.57
N ILE A 186 4.71 5.88 0.42
CA ILE A 186 3.47 6.64 0.22
C ILE A 186 3.67 7.77 -0.78
N VAL A 187 4.77 8.53 -0.69
CA VAL A 187 5.08 9.60 -1.64
C VAL A 187 5.16 9.05 -3.06
N VAL A 188 5.93 7.99 -3.27
CA VAL A 188 6.06 7.34 -4.59
C VAL A 188 4.71 6.76 -5.05
N HIS A 189 4.01 6.05 -4.17
CA HIS A 189 2.72 5.42 -4.47
C HIS A 189 1.65 6.43 -4.87
N VAL A 190 1.49 7.51 -4.11
CA VAL A 190 0.51 8.57 -4.41
C VAL A 190 0.89 9.30 -5.69
N THR A 191 2.17 9.61 -5.90
CA THR A 191 2.64 10.24 -7.14
C THR A 191 2.29 9.38 -8.36
N LEU A 192 2.60 8.07 -8.31
CA LEU A 192 2.25 7.15 -9.40
C LEU A 192 0.75 7.00 -9.60
N ALA A 193 -0.05 7.00 -8.51
CA ALA A 193 -1.51 6.94 -8.61
C ALA A 193 -2.10 8.21 -9.26
N LEU A 194 -1.51 9.37 -9.01
CA LEU A 194 -1.92 10.63 -9.63
C LEU A 194 -1.49 10.72 -11.10
N LEU A 195 -0.33 10.19 -11.45
CA LEU A 195 0.15 10.10 -12.85
C LEU A 195 -0.67 9.11 -13.69
N VAL A 196 -1.30 8.11 -13.05
CA VAL A 196 -2.16 7.11 -13.70
C VAL A 196 -3.54 7.12 -13.06
N PRO A 197 -4.41 8.12 -13.36
CA PRO A 197 -5.71 8.31 -12.69
C PRO A 197 -6.64 7.09 -12.75
N GLN A 198 -6.50 6.27 -13.78
CA GLN A 198 -7.27 5.03 -13.94
C GLN A 198 -7.01 4.03 -12.79
N SER A 199 -5.80 4.01 -12.24
CA SER A 199 -5.45 3.20 -11.07
C SER A 199 -6.22 3.66 -9.82
N LEU A 200 -6.30 4.97 -9.59
CA LEU A 200 -7.07 5.55 -8.50
C LEU A 200 -8.58 5.26 -8.66
N ILE A 201 -9.12 5.47 -9.86
CA ILE A 201 -10.53 5.17 -10.18
C ILE A 201 -10.82 3.69 -9.95
N ALA A 202 -9.94 2.78 -10.40
CA ALA A 202 -10.10 1.35 -10.17
C ALA A 202 -10.13 1.00 -8.68
N MET A 203 -9.36 1.71 -7.84
CA MET A 203 -9.34 1.50 -6.40
C MET A 203 -10.59 2.07 -5.69
N LEU A 204 -11.25 3.06 -6.28
CA LEU A 204 -12.54 3.61 -5.78
C LEU A 204 -13.74 2.82 -6.28
N THR A 205 -13.78 2.47 -7.57
CA THR A 205 -14.97 1.91 -8.23
C THR A 205 -14.90 0.40 -8.46
N GLY A 206 -13.72 -0.21 -8.39
CA GLY A 206 -13.45 -1.63 -8.66
C GLY A 206 -12.83 -1.90 -10.03
N GLY A 207 -12.95 -0.99 -10.99
CA GLY A 207 -12.39 -1.08 -12.33
C GLY A 207 -13.07 -0.15 -13.33
N PRO A 208 -12.50 0.03 -14.52
CA PRO A 208 -13.10 0.84 -15.57
C PRO A 208 -14.40 0.25 -16.08
N ALA A 209 -15.29 1.11 -16.60
CA ALA A 209 -16.46 0.66 -17.34
C ALA A 209 -16.02 -0.06 -18.62
N ILE A 210 -16.71 -1.15 -18.98
CA ILE A 210 -16.51 -1.86 -20.24
C ILE A 210 -17.70 -1.58 -21.11
N ASP A 211 -17.48 -1.03 -22.32
CA ASP A 211 -18.53 -0.94 -23.32
C ASP A 211 -18.83 -2.32 -23.85
N GLY A 212 -20.12 -2.67 -23.98
CA GLY A 212 -20.59 -4.03 -24.27
C GLY A 212 -20.19 -4.62 -25.65
N GLU A 213 -19.47 -3.85 -26.48
CA GLU A 213 -18.98 -4.31 -27.78
C GLU A 213 -17.76 -5.23 -27.74
N THR A 214 -17.00 -5.26 -26.62
CA THR A 214 -15.77 -6.05 -26.51
C THR A 214 -15.95 -7.43 -25.87
N ALA A 215 -17.18 -7.81 -25.49
CA ALA A 215 -17.46 -9.08 -24.83
C ALA A 215 -17.57 -10.31 -25.78
N GLY A 216 -17.41 -10.09 -27.09
CA GLY A 216 -17.67 -11.12 -28.13
C GLY A 216 -16.46 -11.68 -28.87
N GLY A 217 -15.23 -11.36 -28.51
CA GLY A 217 -14.06 -11.87 -29.22
C GLY A 217 -12.75 -11.71 -28.44
N SER A 218 -12.14 -12.84 -28.17
CA SER A 218 -10.70 -13.08 -28.00
C SER A 218 -9.87 -11.92 -27.42
N SER A 219 -9.36 -12.12 -26.19
CA SER A 219 -8.34 -11.28 -25.51
C SER A 219 -8.73 -9.81 -25.32
N ILE A 220 -9.29 -9.53 -24.13
CA ILE A 220 -9.60 -8.16 -23.68
C ILE A 220 -8.27 -7.42 -23.35
N VAL A 221 -7.72 -6.74 -24.32
CA VAL A 221 -6.76 -5.65 -24.14
C VAL A 221 -7.56 -4.36 -24.26
N PRO A 222 -7.79 -3.59 -23.18
CA PRO A 222 -8.44 -2.29 -23.30
C PRO A 222 -7.52 -1.36 -24.11
N ARG A 223 -7.92 -0.99 -25.32
CA ARG A 223 -7.27 0.11 -26.05
C ARG A 223 -7.60 1.41 -25.31
N ILE A 224 -6.59 2.02 -24.76
CA ILE A 224 -6.67 3.37 -24.18
C ILE A 224 -6.73 4.34 -25.35
N GLY A 225 -7.87 4.98 -25.52
CA GLY A 225 -8.03 6.08 -26.47
C GLY A 225 -7.09 7.23 -26.06
N THR A 226 -6.09 7.52 -26.88
CA THR A 226 -5.31 8.76 -26.86
C THR A 226 -6.22 9.88 -27.35
N THR A 227 -6.74 10.69 -26.44
CA THR A 227 -7.13 12.07 -26.75
C THR A 227 -6.19 13.00 -26.00
N LEU A 228 -5.57 13.87 -26.80
CA LEU A 228 -4.62 14.93 -26.46
C LEU A 228 -5.10 15.80 -25.29
#